data_faeba5f79c148772e254b10477d04c0c
#
_entry.id   faeba5f79c148772e254b10477d04c0c
#
_cell.length_a   1.000
_cell.length_b   1.000
_cell.length_c   1.000
_cell.angle_alpha   90.00
_cell.angle_beta   90.00
_cell.angle_gamma   90.00
#
_symmetry.space_group_name_H-M   'P 1'
#
loop_
_entity.id
_entity.type
_entity.pdbx_description
1 polymer ?
#
loop_
_entity_poly.entity_id
_entity_poly.type
_entity_poly.pdbx_seq_one_letter_code
_entity_poly.pdbx_strand_id
1 'polypeptide(L)'
;MSKNKLALTEEEKARDLNTEEIKGLLINKAILETAKKYKFSDEEKEEFEYFFNNEKNKFFIAKAIENKISVNENDITKIYTDNKADFDAQNIPFSQAREIIQRDLLNQQVAALESEELNKLIEQTGETIEITKKELLFSKGNPEIIKTIIVGKVIEKKMNDEKFESQEQNQKDLEVIKDHVYINYYLDLEVRKNVQVTQEEVVEIYEKEKAKLGNITPNSAYQQIADGLLNNKAIKERNDIINKISEEYKIDEIVKEYVAAE
;
A
#
# COMPACT_ATOMS: atom_id res chain seq x y z
N MET A 1 26.17 -1.53 -21.97
CA MET A 1 26.35 -2.17 -20.64
C MET A 1 25.35 -3.30 -20.56
N SER A 2 25.79 -4.53 -20.37
CA SER A 2 24.87 -5.66 -20.16
C SER A 2 24.07 -5.37 -18.88
N LYS A 3 22.73 -5.19 -19.00
CA LYS A 3 21.86 -5.16 -17.82
C LYS A 3 22.04 -6.51 -17.11
N ASN A 4 22.27 -6.49 -15.80
CA ASN A 4 22.32 -7.74 -15.04
C ASN A 4 21.00 -8.49 -15.31
N LYS A 5 21.11 -9.75 -15.70
CA LYS A 5 19.93 -10.57 -15.97
C LYS A 5 19.18 -10.74 -14.66
N LEU A 6 17.92 -10.28 -14.63
CA LEU A 6 17.05 -10.50 -13.47
C LEU A 6 16.86 -12.00 -13.25
N ALA A 7 16.88 -12.42 -12.00
CA ALA A 7 16.68 -13.81 -11.62
C ALA A 7 15.87 -13.92 -10.33
N LEU A 8 15.17 -15.04 -10.18
CA LEU A 8 14.57 -15.43 -8.90
C LEU A 8 15.68 -15.82 -7.91
N THR A 9 15.47 -15.50 -6.64
CA THR A 9 16.33 -15.98 -5.56
C THR A 9 16.12 -17.49 -5.34
N GLU A 10 17.02 -18.16 -4.63
CA GLU A 10 16.86 -19.58 -4.32
C GLU A 10 15.61 -19.84 -3.44
N GLU A 11 15.25 -18.89 -2.54
CA GLU A 11 14.04 -18.97 -1.74
C GLU A 11 12.77 -18.82 -2.61
N GLU A 12 12.79 -17.93 -3.60
CA GLU A 12 11.67 -17.77 -4.53
C GLU A 12 11.50 -19.00 -5.44
N LYS A 13 12.61 -19.59 -5.90
CA LYS A 13 12.58 -20.83 -6.70
C LYS A 13 12.10 -22.04 -5.88
N ALA A 14 12.34 -22.06 -4.57
CA ALA A 14 11.88 -23.14 -3.69
C ALA A 14 10.36 -23.08 -3.43
N ARG A 15 9.66 -22.01 -3.85
CA ARG A 15 8.22 -21.87 -3.73
C ARG A 15 7.55 -22.49 -4.97
N ASP A 16 6.38 -23.11 -4.77
CA ASP A 16 5.52 -23.57 -5.87
C ASP A 16 4.80 -22.37 -6.49
N LEU A 17 5.47 -21.72 -7.45
CA LEU A 17 5.01 -20.47 -8.06
C LEU A 17 4.44 -20.76 -9.46
N ASN A 18 3.25 -20.27 -9.73
CA ASN A 18 2.73 -20.28 -11.08
C ASN A 18 3.39 -19.20 -11.98
N THR A 19 3.16 -19.29 -13.28
CA THR A 19 3.73 -18.39 -14.30
C THR A 19 3.46 -16.91 -14.02
N GLU A 20 2.25 -16.55 -13.55
CA GLU A 20 1.89 -15.17 -13.25
C GLU A 20 2.61 -14.65 -12.00
N GLU A 21 2.80 -15.50 -10.99
CA GLU A 21 3.57 -15.15 -9.78
C GLU A 21 5.04 -14.94 -10.11
N ILE A 22 5.65 -15.80 -10.92
CA ILE A 22 7.00 -15.64 -11.44
C ILE A 22 7.14 -14.31 -12.18
N LYS A 23 6.19 -14.02 -13.08
CA LYS A 23 6.16 -12.77 -13.85
C LYS A 23 6.05 -11.57 -12.94
N GLY A 24 5.15 -11.60 -11.95
CA GLY A 24 4.95 -10.53 -10.96
C GLY A 24 6.23 -10.23 -10.16
N LEU A 25 6.91 -11.26 -9.68
CA LEU A 25 8.17 -11.11 -8.96
C LEU A 25 9.26 -10.47 -9.83
N LEU A 26 9.42 -10.92 -11.07
CA LEU A 26 10.41 -10.37 -12.00
C LEU A 26 10.10 -8.92 -12.38
N ILE A 27 8.82 -8.57 -12.58
CA ILE A 27 8.38 -7.19 -12.81
C ILE A 27 8.75 -6.31 -11.61
N ASN A 28 8.44 -6.73 -10.38
CA ASN A 28 8.79 -5.98 -9.18
C ASN A 28 10.30 -5.76 -9.06
N LYS A 29 11.12 -6.78 -9.35
CA LYS A 29 12.59 -6.65 -9.39
C LYS A 29 13.06 -5.65 -10.45
N ALA A 30 12.45 -5.66 -11.64
CA ALA A 30 12.78 -4.73 -12.72
C ALA A 30 12.45 -3.27 -12.33
N ILE A 31 11.28 -3.07 -11.74
CA ILE A 31 10.86 -1.74 -11.26
C ILE A 31 11.80 -1.27 -10.15
N LEU A 32 12.13 -2.14 -9.18
CA LEU A 32 13.04 -1.82 -8.08
C LEU A 32 14.43 -1.42 -8.59
N GLU A 33 15.00 -2.18 -9.54
CA GLU A 33 16.27 -1.81 -10.15
C GLU A 33 16.22 -0.45 -10.86
N THR A 34 15.09 -0.16 -11.51
CA THR A 34 14.87 1.13 -12.18
C THR A 34 14.74 2.25 -11.15
N ALA A 35 13.94 2.03 -10.12
CA ALA A 35 13.73 2.97 -9.02
C ALA A 35 15.04 3.30 -8.28
N LYS A 36 15.86 2.31 -7.98
CA LYS A 36 17.17 2.50 -7.30
C LYS A 36 18.18 3.28 -8.16
N LYS A 37 18.00 3.35 -9.48
CA LYS A 37 18.83 4.17 -10.38
C LYS A 37 18.33 5.62 -10.49
N TYR A 38 17.08 5.85 -10.12
CA TYR A 38 16.49 7.18 -10.13
C TYR A 38 17.12 8.06 -9.04
N LYS A 39 17.44 9.30 -9.41
CA LYS A 39 18.04 10.27 -8.48
C LYS A 39 16.94 11.17 -7.92
N PHE A 40 16.45 10.85 -6.76
CA PHE A 40 15.51 11.69 -6.05
C PHE A 40 16.09 13.08 -5.75
N SER A 41 15.28 14.12 -5.96
CA SER A 41 15.55 15.46 -5.40
C SER A 41 15.52 15.42 -3.88
N ASP A 42 15.90 16.50 -3.22
CA ASP A 42 15.88 16.54 -1.76
C ASP A 42 14.44 16.50 -1.21
N GLU A 43 13.48 17.13 -1.90
CA GLU A 43 12.06 17.06 -1.57
C GLU A 43 11.50 15.64 -1.76
N GLU A 44 11.85 14.98 -2.87
CA GLU A 44 11.43 13.61 -3.14
C GLU A 44 12.02 12.61 -2.14
N LYS A 45 13.25 12.83 -1.64
CA LYS A 45 13.84 12.03 -0.56
C LYS A 45 13.08 12.19 0.76
N GLU A 46 12.68 13.44 1.10
CA GLU A 46 11.90 13.68 2.30
C GLU A 46 10.53 13.00 2.23
N GLU A 47 9.88 13.06 1.08
CA GLU A 47 8.62 12.39 0.85
C GLU A 47 8.77 10.86 0.92
N PHE A 48 9.82 10.32 0.32
CA PHE A 48 10.15 8.89 0.41
C PHE A 48 10.37 8.44 1.86
N GLU A 49 11.18 9.17 2.63
CA GLU A 49 11.45 8.85 4.04
C GLU A 49 10.16 8.93 4.88
N TYR A 50 9.28 9.88 4.60
CA TYR A 50 7.98 9.96 5.25
C TYR A 50 7.14 8.70 4.97
N PHE A 51 7.04 8.24 3.74
CA PHE A 51 6.31 7.01 3.39
C PHE A 51 6.96 5.78 4.00
N PHE A 52 8.29 5.67 3.93
CA PHE A 52 9.00 4.54 4.51
C PHE A 52 8.83 4.48 6.04
N ASN A 53 8.94 5.60 6.73
CA ASN A 53 8.72 5.66 8.17
C ASN A 53 7.28 5.27 8.54
N ASN A 54 6.29 5.67 7.76
CA ASN A 54 4.91 5.26 7.99
C ASN A 54 4.74 3.74 7.87
N GLU A 55 5.30 3.11 6.84
CA GLU A 55 5.23 1.65 6.68
C GLU A 55 6.03 0.92 7.77
N LYS A 56 7.19 1.43 8.16
CA LYS A 56 7.97 0.94 9.31
C LYS A 56 7.18 1.00 10.61
N ASN A 57 6.47 2.10 10.85
CA ASN A 57 5.62 2.27 12.03
C ASN A 57 4.46 1.27 12.04
N LYS A 58 3.79 1.07 10.91
CA LYS A 58 2.74 0.06 10.76
C LYS A 58 3.28 -1.34 11.04
N PHE A 59 4.46 -1.67 10.52
CA PHE A 59 5.11 -2.96 10.75
C PHE A 59 5.42 -3.18 12.23
N PHE A 60 5.94 -2.17 12.93
CA PHE A 60 6.17 -2.24 14.37
C PHE A 60 4.89 -2.53 15.15
N ILE A 61 3.81 -1.80 14.89
CA ILE A 61 2.51 -2.01 15.53
C ILE A 61 1.95 -3.39 15.20
N ALA A 62 2.04 -3.83 13.93
CA ALA A 62 1.61 -5.16 13.52
C ALA A 62 2.33 -6.27 14.30
N LYS A 63 3.65 -6.15 14.50
CA LYS A 63 4.43 -7.07 15.32
C LYS A 63 4.01 -7.04 16.79
N ALA A 64 3.70 -5.89 17.36
CA ALA A 64 3.27 -5.75 18.75
C ALA A 64 1.91 -6.41 19.03
N ILE A 65 1.06 -6.58 18.00
CA ILE A 65 -0.27 -7.20 18.14
C ILE A 65 -0.35 -8.61 17.58
N GLU A 66 0.66 -9.10 16.85
CA GLU A 66 0.67 -10.37 16.12
C GLU A 66 0.14 -11.54 16.96
N ASN A 67 0.63 -11.68 18.18
CA ASN A 67 0.24 -12.77 19.11
C ASN A 67 -1.10 -12.54 19.81
N LYS A 68 -1.75 -11.40 19.63
CA LYS A 68 -3.05 -11.06 20.22
C LYS A 68 -4.22 -11.34 19.27
N ILE A 69 -3.92 -11.59 18.00
CA ILE A 69 -4.92 -11.80 16.94
C ILE A 69 -5.43 -13.25 17.02
N SER A 70 -6.73 -13.41 17.26
CA SER A 70 -7.36 -14.73 17.22
C SER A 70 -8.85 -14.60 16.85
N VAL A 71 -9.30 -15.37 15.88
CA VAL A 71 -10.72 -15.42 15.48
C VAL A 71 -11.31 -16.75 15.97
N ASN A 72 -12.43 -16.66 16.70
CA ASN A 72 -13.09 -17.82 17.26
C ASN A 72 -14.15 -18.37 16.30
N GLU A 73 -14.13 -19.69 16.04
CA GLU A 73 -15.12 -20.36 15.18
C GLU A 73 -16.57 -20.19 15.69
N ASN A 74 -16.76 -20.05 17.00
CA ASN A 74 -18.10 -19.82 17.56
C ASN A 74 -18.64 -18.45 17.13
N ASP A 75 -17.79 -17.43 17.06
CA ASP A 75 -18.20 -16.09 16.59
C ASP A 75 -18.57 -16.11 15.12
N ILE A 76 -17.79 -16.83 14.31
CA ILE A 76 -18.10 -17.03 12.87
C ILE A 76 -19.46 -17.71 12.72
N THR A 77 -19.69 -18.81 13.45
CA THR A 77 -20.94 -19.56 13.38
C THR A 77 -22.13 -18.73 13.84
N LYS A 78 -21.95 -17.94 14.90
CA LYS A 78 -22.97 -17.04 15.42
C LYS A 78 -23.35 -15.97 14.39
N ILE A 79 -22.36 -15.25 13.83
CA ILE A 79 -22.60 -14.21 12.83
C ILE A 79 -23.27 -14.78 11.59
N TYR A 80 -22.84 -15.96 11.13
CA TYR A 80 -23.52 -16.65 10.03
C TYR A 80 -24.98 -16.94 10.35
N THR A 81 -25.25 -17.50 11.55
CA THR A 81 -26.62 -17.86 11.97
C THR A 81 -27.51 -16.64 12.07
N ASP A 82 -27.00 -15.54 12.64
CA ASP A 82 -27.72 -14.28 12.83
C ASP A 82 -28.05 -13.60 11.50
N ASN A 83 -27.21 -13.78 10.46
CA ASN A 83 -27.37 -13.19 9.14
C ASN A 83 -27.68 -14.21 8.02
N LYS A 84 -28.15 -15.41 8.39
CA LYS A 84 -28.37 -16.51 7.46
C LYS A 84 -29.32 -16.13 6.31
N ALA A 85 -30.37 -15.38 6.60
CA ALA A 85 -31.34 -14.95 5.60
C ALA A 85 -30.70 -14.08 4.51
N ASP A 86 -29.77 -13.20 4.87
CA ASP A 86 -29.07 -12.31 3.92
C ASP A 86 -28.07 -13.10 3.04
N PHE A 87 -27.38 -14.08 3.63
CA PHE A 87 -26.49 -14.98 2.86
C PHE A 87 -27.30 -15.87 1.90
N ASP A 88 -28.42 -16.43 2.37
CA ASP A 88 -29.31 -17.25 1.52
C ASP A 88 -29.88 -16.43 0.37
N ALA A 89 -30.30 -15.17 0.60
CA ALA A 89 -30.82 -14.27 -0.43
C ALA A 89 -29.77 -13.96 -1.52
N GLN A 90 -28.48 -13.97 -1.16
CA GLN A 90 -27.38 -13.73 -2.07
C GLN A 90 -26.79 -15.03 -2.66
N ASN A 91 -27.36 -16.19 -2.33
CA ASN A 91 -26.87 -17.52 -2.72
C ASN A 91 -25.43 -17.79 -2.28
N ILE A 92 -25.01 -17.26 -1.11
CA ILE A 92 -23.69 -17.46 -0.53
C ILE A 92 -23.72 -18.70 0.40
N PRO A 93 -23.05 -19.81 0.04
CA PRO A 93 -23.01 -21.01 0.90
C PRO A 93 -22.16 -20.75 2.17
N PHE A 94 -22.39 -21.54 3.20
CA PHE A 94 -21.67 -21.39 4.48
C PHE A 94 -20.14 -21.36 4.34
N SER A 95 -19.56 -22.17 3.47
CA SER A 95 -18.10 -22.17 3.25
C SER A 95 -17.57 -20.82 2.80
N GLN A 96 -18.27 -20.18 1.88
CA GLN A 96 -17.91 -18.85 1.38
C GLN A 96 -18.23 -17.74 2.41
N ALA A 97 -19.39 -17.85 3.08
CA ALA A 97 -19.78 -16.91 4.14
C ALA A 97 -18.76 -16.97 5.30
N ARG A 98 -18.27 -18.17 5.66
CA ARG A 98 -17.24 -18.37 6.68
C ARG A 98 -15.97 -17.58 6.38
N GLU A 99 -15.47 -17.64 5.16
CA GLU A 99 -14.26 -16.91 4.75
C GLU A 99 -14.47 -15.38 4.82
N ILE A 100 -15.64 -14.92 4.38
CA ILE A 100 -16.00 -13.49 4.45
C ILE A 100 -16.05 -13.04 5.92
N ILE A 101 -16.78 -13.75 6.76
CA ILE A 101 -16.94 -13.42 8.18
C ILE A 101 -15.59 -13.48 8.92
N GLN A 102 -14.79 -14.52 8.66
CA GLN A 102 -13.47 -14.67 9.26
C GLN A 102 -12.57 -13.48 8.91
N ARG A 103 -12.54 -13.08 7.65
CA ARG A 103 -11.77 -11.91 7.18
C ARG A 103 -12.25 -10.61 7.84
N ASP A 104 -13.55 -10.42 7.92
CA ASP A 104 -14.13 -9.20 8.50
C ASP A 104 -13.88 -9.12 10.01
N LEU A 105 -14.03 -10.22 10.74
CA LEU A 105 -13.67 -10.32 12.16
C LEU A 105 -12.18 -10.04 12.38
N LEU A 106 -11.31 -10.63 11.54
CA LEU A 106 -9.88 -10.40 11.59
C LEU A 106 -9.55 -8.92 11.41
N ASN A 107 -10.11 -8.28 10.38
CA ASN A 107 -9.89 -6.86 10.10
C ASN A 107 -10.36 -5.97 11.25
N GLN A 108 -11.53 -6.25 11.82
CA GLN A 108 -12.06 -5.51 12.97
C GLN A 108 -11.17 -5.66 14.21
N GLN A 109 -10.70 -6.87 14.48
CA GLN A 109 -9.83 -7.15 15.62
C GLN A 109 -8.47 -6.48 15.45
N VAL A 110 -7.86 -6.57 14.27
CA VAL A 110 -6.60 -5.88 13.95
C VAL A 110 -6.73 -4.38 14.17
N ALA A 111 -7.75 -3.75 13.60
CA ALA A 111 -7.97 -2.31 13.75
C ALA A 111 -8.16 -1.88 15.22
N ALA A 112 -8.89 -2.69 16.01
CA ALA A 112 -9.08 -2.43 17.44
C ALA A 112 -7.77 -2.55 18.22
N LEU A 113 -6.99 -3.62 17.99
CA LEU A 113 -5.71 -3.85 18.65
C LEU A 113 -4.66 -2.80 18.25
N GLU A 114 -4.61 -2.40 16.99
CA GLU A 114 -3.73 -1.31 16.53
C GLU A 114 -4.06 0.00 17.24
N SER A 115 -5.35 0.34 17.32
CA SER A 115 -5.80 1.55 18.04
C SER A 115 -5.46 1.49 19.52
N GLU A 116 -5.66 0.35 20.18
CA GLU A 116 -5.32 0.15 21.58
C GLU A 116 -3.81 0.31 21.81
N GLU A 117 -2.98 -0.33 21.00
CA GLU A 117 -1.52 -0.25 21.12
C GLU A 117 -1.00 1.16 20.89
N LEU A 118 -1.53 1.87 19.89
CA LEU A 118 -1.20 3.28 19.63
C LEU A 118 -1.57 4.18 20.82
N ASN A 119 -2.78 4.04 21.36
CA ASN A 119 -3.22 4.83 22.52
C ASN A 119 -2.32 4.57 23.73
N LYS A 120 -1.99 3.32 24.00
CA LYS A 120 -1.08 2.91 25.06
C LYS A 120 0.32 3.55 24.90
N LEU A 121 0.87 3.55 23.69
CA LEU A 121 2.16 4.18 23.40
C LEU A 121 2.11 5.69 23.62
N ILE A 122 1.05 6.37 23.19
CA ILE A 122 0.85 7.81 23.36
C ILE A 122 0.75 8.15 24.86
N GLU A 123 -0.03 7.39 25.63
CA GLU A 123 -0.19 7.60 27.08
C GLU A 123 1.12 7.37 27.84
N GLN A 124 1.90 6.38 27.45
CA GLN A 124 3.18 6.04 28.11
C GLN A 124 4.30 7.01 27.78
N THR A 125 4.21 7.77 26.70
CA THR A 125 5.30 8.65 26.28
C THR A 125 5.56 9.75 27.28
N GLY A 126 4.52 10.33 27.91
CA GLY A 126 4.65 11.33 29.00
C GLY A 126 5.50 12.56 28.70
N GLU A 127 6.01 12.71 27.49
CA GLU A 127 6.97 13.72 27.06
C GLU A 127 6.36 14.63 25.99
N THR A 128 6.91 15.84 25.91
CA THR A 128 6.56 16.76 24.81
C THR A 128 7.23 16.27 23.52
N ILE A 129 6.44 16.04 22.48
CA ILE A 129 6.94 15.72 21.15
C ILE A 129 7.13 17.02 20.37
N GLU A 130 8.37 17.33 20.03
CA GLU A 130 8.71 18.51 19.23
C GLU A 130 8.60 18.23 17.73
N ILE A 131 7.97 19.17 17.01
CA ILE A 131 7.94 19.18 15.54
C ILE A 131 9.01 20.16 15.07
N THR A 132 9.89 19.68 14.20
CA THR A 132 10.93 20.53 13.61
C THR A 132 10.34 21.48 12.57
N LYS A 133 11.04 22.58 12.29
CA LYS A 133 10.66 23.51 11.22
C LYS A 133 10.55 22.79 9.86
N LYS A 134 11.44 21.81 9.60
CA LYS A 134 11.45 21.01 8.37
C LYS A 134 10.17 20.18 8.22
N GLU A 135 9.77 19.48 9.27
CA GLU A 135 8.53 18.68 9.29
C GLU A 135 7.28 19.56 9.15
N LEU A 136 7.28 20.74 9.77
CA LEU A 136 6.19 21.70 9.62
C LEU A 136 6.07 22.21 8.17
N LEU A 137 7.19 22.52 7.52
CA LEU A 137 7.22 22.91 6.12
C LEU A 137 6.77 21.77 5.20
N PHE A 138 7.24 20.55 5.46
CA PHE A 138 6.82 19.35 4.73
C PHE A 138 5.31 19.13 4.83
N SER A 139 4.74 19.25 6.02
CA SER A 139 3.30 19.06 6.24
C SER A 139 2.43 20.10 5.53
N LYS A 140 3.00 21.24 5.12
CA LYS A 140 2.28 22.41 4.56
C LYS A 140 1.09 22.84 5.44
N GLY A 141 1.19 22.60 6.75
CA GLY A 141 0.13 22.89 7.71
C GLY A 141 -1.04 21.90 7.72
N ASN A 142 -0.93 20.78 7.00
CA ASN A 142 -1.96 19.75 7.02
C ASN A 142 -1.97 19.03 8.39
N PRO A 143 -3.08 19.13 9.18
CA PRO A 143 -3.13 18.57 10.52
C PRO A 143 -3.02 17.05 10.56
N GLU A 144 -3.48 16.32 9.53
CA GLU A 144 -3.36 14.86 9.47
C GLU A 144 -1.90 14.42 9.25
N ILE A 145 -1.15 15.15 8.41
CA ILE A 145 0.28 14.87 8.23
C ILE A 145 1.05 15.18 9.52
N ILE A 146 0.73 16.31 10.18
CA ILE A 146 1.34 16.68 11.45
C ILE A 146 1.07 15.60 12.52
N LYS A 147 -0.17 15.14 12.63
CA LYS A 147 -0.56 14.06 13.55
C LYS A 147 0.21 12.78 13.25
N THR A 148 0.33 12.40 11.98
CA THR A 148 1.09 11.21 11.57
C THR A 148 2.56 11.32 11.96
N ILE A 149 3.17 12.49 11.79
CA ILE A 149 4.56 12.74 12.21
C ILE A 149 4.71 12.59 13.72
N ILE A 150 3.79 13.18 14.51
CA ILE A 150 3.83 13.08 15.98
C ILE A 150 3.73 11.62 16.43
N VAL A 151 2.73 10.89 15.92
CA VAL A 151 2.54 9.48 16.25
C VAL A 151 3.77 8.66 15.82
N GLY A 152 4.32 8.95 14.65
CA GLY A 152 5.54 8.30 14.17
C GLY A 152 6.73 8.47 15.12
N LYS A 153 6.94 9.66 15.67
CA LYS A 153 8.02 9.93 16.66
C LYS A 153 7.81 9.17 17.98
N VAL A 154 6.57 9.00 18.42
CA VAL A 154 6.26 8.19 19.60
C VAL A 154 6.63 6.72 19.35
N ILE A 155 6.26 6.20 18.20
CA ILE A 155 6.58 4.82 17.80
C ILE A 155 8.09 4.65 17.63
N GLU A 156 8.77 5.57 16.96
CA GLU A 156 10.22 5.53 16.74
C GLU A 156 11.00 5.49 18.07
N LYS A 157 10.58 6.28 19.04
CA LYS A 157 11.18 6.23 20.40
C LYS A 157 11.07 4.81 20.97
N LYS A 158 9.88 4.21 20.92
CA LYS A 158 9.65 2.85 21.41
C LYS A 158 10.46 1.80 20.64
N MET A 159 10.55 1.91 19.32
CA MET A 159 11.40 1.05 18.50
C MET A 159 12.88 1.11 18.93
N ASN A 160 13.37 2.32 19.22
CA ASN A 160 14.74 2.52 19.67
C ASN A 160 14.99 1.89 21.05
N ASP A 161 14.07 2.10 22.00
CA ASP A 161 14.14 1.51 23.34
C ASP A 161 14.18 -0.02 23.30
N GLU A 162 13.42 -0.64 22.38
CA GLU A 162 13.37 -2.09 22.17
C GLU A 162 14.45 -2.62 21.22
N LYS A 163 15.28 -1.74 20.66
CA LYS A 163 16.28 -2.10 19.63
C LYS A 163 15.67 -2.89 18.47
N PHE A 164 14.43 -2.54 18.12
CA PHE A 164 13.61 -3.27 17.15
C PHE A 164 14.29 -3.43 15.80
N GLU A 165 14.89 -2.35 15.28
CA GLU A 165 15.58 -2.36 13.98
C GLU A 165 16.91 -3.14 14.01
N SER A 166 17.43 -3.49 15.20
CA SER A 166 18.68 -4.28 15.34
C SER A 166 18.44 -5.78 15.33
N GLN A 167 17.21 -6.23 15.40
CA GLN A 167 16.86 -7.65 15.36
C GLN A 167 16.95 -8.17 13.91
N GLU A 168 17.68 -9.27 13.69
CA GLU A 168 18.01 -9.78 12.35
C GLU A 168 16.77 -10.00 11.47
N GLN A 169 15.70 -10.58 12.04
CA GLN A 169 14.47 -10.81 11.28
C GLN A 169 13.79 -9.50 10.89
N ASN A 170 13.73 -8.53 11.82
CA ASN A 170 13.12 -7.24 11.53
C ASN A 170 13.92 -6.45 10.48
N GLN A 171 15.25 -6.58 10.46
CA GLN A 171 16.07 -5.98 9.40
C GLN A 171 15.70 -6.51 8.02
N LYS A 172 15.56 -7.83 7.88
CA LYS A 172 15.15 -8.46 6.61
C LYS A 172 13.76 -8.00 6.18
N ASP A 173 12.81 -7.99 7.12
CA ASP A 173 11.43 -7.58 6.84
C ASP A 173 11.37 -6.08 6.46
N LEU A 174 12.15 -5.23 7.13
CA LEU A 174 12.26 -3.79 6.82
C LEU A 174 12.93 -3.52 5.47
N GLU A 175 13.89 -4.34 5.03
CA GLU A 175 14.43 -4.26 3.66
C GLU A 175 13.35 -4.53 2.62
N VAL A 176 12.55 -5.56 2.81
CA VAL A 176 11.43 -5.89 1.92
C VAL A 176 10.41 -4.75 1.89
N ILE A 177 10.06 -4.20 3.05
CA ILE A 177 9.15 -3.05 3.14
C ILE A 177 9.73 -1.84 2.39
N LYS A 178 11.01 -1.56 2.60
CA LYS A 178 11.69 -0.45 1.93
C LYS A 178 11.71 -0.62 0.42
N ASP A 179 11.96 -1.81 -0.08
CA ASP A 179 11.94 -2.11 -1.51
C ASP A 179 10.52 -1.92 -2.10
N HIS A 180 9.47 -2.32 -1.38
CA HIS A 180 8.08 -2.03 -1.78
C HIS A 180 7.78 -0.54 -1.81
N VAL A 181 8.26 0.23 -0.84
CA VAL A 181 8.10 1.69 -0.85
C VAL A 181 8.85 2.30 -2.04
N TYR A 182 10.06 1.83 -2.36
CA TYR A 182 10.79 2.27 -3.55
C TYR A 182 10.01 2.06 -4.84
N ILE A 183 9.45 0.86 -5.02
CA ILE A 183 8.65 0.52 -6.19
C ILE A 183 7.45 1.45 -6.32
N ASN A 184 6.65 1.56 -5.26
CA ASN A 184 5.41 2.33 -5.30
C ASN A 184 5.69 3.83 -5.45
N TYR A 185 6.64 4.37 -4.69
CA TYR A 185 6.98 5.77 -4.73
C TYR A 185 7.54 6.19 -6.09
N TYR A 186 8.42 5.39 -6.68
CA TYR A 186 8.94 5.64 -8.03
C TYR A 186 7.81 5.66 -9.07
N LEU A 187 6.92 4.66 -9.04
CA LEU A 187 5.80 4.63 -9.98
C LEU A 187 4.85 5.83 -9.79
N ASP A 188 4.59 6.22 -8.56
CA ASP A 188 3.75 7.38 -8.26
C ASP A 188 4.39 8.69 -8.71
N LEU A 189 5.72 8.82 -8.59
CA LEU A 189 6.45 9.98 -9.11
C LEU A 189 6.35 10.07 -10.65
N GLU A 190 6.55 8.96 -11.35
CA GLU A 190 6.45 8.93 -12.81
C GLU A 190 5.03 9.22 -13.28
N VAL A 191 4.01 8.65 -12.61
CA VAL A 191 2.60 8.96 -12.89
C VAL A 191 2.31 10.46 -12.68
N ARG A 192 2.76 11.06 -11.56
CA ARG A 192 2.54 12.50 -11.27
C ARG A 192 3.16 13.41 -12.32
N LYS A 193 4.24 13.02 -12.97
CA LYS A 193 4.88 13.81 -14.05
C LYS A 193 4.06 13.82 -15.33
N ASN A 194 3.38 12.73 -15.63
CA ASN A 194 2.77 12.49 -16.93
C ASN A 194 1.24 12.68 -16.92
N VAL A 195 0.60 12.62 -15.76
CA VAL A 195 -0.85 12.66 -15.65
C VAL A 195 -1.35 14.04 -15.22
N GLN A 196 -2.19 14.62 -16.08
CA GLN A 196 -2.90 15.87 -15.82
C GLN A 196 -4.35 15.73 -16.25
N VAL A 197 -5.25 16.40 -15.54
CA VAL A 197 -6.66 16.55 -15.92
C VAL A 197 -6.92 18.02 -16.18
N THR A 198 -7.42 18.33 -17.37
CA THR A 198 -7.73 19.70 -17.74
C THR A 198 -9.18 20.05 -17.43
N GLN A 199 -9.47 21.34 -17.29
CA GLN A 199 -10.83 21.81 -17.06
C GLN A 199 -11.74 21.46 -18.25
N GLU A 200 -11.21 21.51 -19.47
CA GLU A 200 -11.93 21.18 -20.70
C GLU A 200 -12.40 19.73 -20.70
N GLU A 201 -11.57 18.79 -20.28
CA GLU A 201 -11.92 17.36 -20.16
C GLU A 201 -13.06 17.14 -19.14
N VAL A 202 -12.99 17.83 -18.00
CA VAL A 202 -14.03 17.74 -16.95
C VAL A 202 -15.35 18.30 -17.47
N VAL A 203 -15.33 19.46 -18.12
CA VAL A 203 -16.53 20.09 -18.70
C VAL A 203 -17.14 19.21 -19.79
N GLU A 204 -16.32 18.63 -20.67
CA GLU A 204 -16.80 17.75 -21.75
C GLU A 204 -17.57 16.54 -21.19
N ILE A 205 -17.02 15.90 -20.15
CA ILE A 205 -17.68 14.75 -19.53
C ILE A 205 -18.94 15.19 -18.78
N TYR A 206 -18.88 16.30 -18.04
CA TYR A 206 -20.05 16.85 -17.35
C TYR A 206 -21.20 17.09 -18.31
N GLU A 207 -20.95 17.74 -19.44
CA GLU A 207 -22.00 18.02 -20.44
C GLU A 207 -22.60 16.75 -21.05
N LYS A 208 -21.81 15.68 -21.22
CA LYS A 208 -22.29 14.38 -21.71
C LYS A 208 -23.13 13.62 -20.66
N GLU A 209 -22.76 13.73 -19.40
CA GLU A 209 -23.32 12.90 -18.32
C GLU A 209 -24.33 13.65 -17.44
N LYS A 210 -24.48 14.97 -17.57
CA LYS A 210 -25.32 15.80 -16.69
C LYS A 210 -26.76 15.29 -16.54
N ALA A 211 -27.33 14.69 -17.58
CA ALA A 211 -28.68 14.12 -17.53
C ALA A 211 -28.78 12.89 -16.60
N LYS A 212 -27.66 12.23 -16.30
CA LYS A 212 -27.57 11.03 -15.44
C LYS A 212 -27.18 11.38 -14.00
N LEU A 213 -26.66 12.59 -13.76
CA LEU A 213 -26.12 12.98 -12.46
C LEU A 213 -27.20 13.30 -11.40
N GLY A 214 -28.48 13.33 -11.80
CA GLY A 214 -29.58 13.53 -10.88
C GLY A 214 -29.51 14.85 -10.11
N ASN A 215 -29.60 14.79 -8.78
CA ASN A 215 -29.60 15.96 -7.89
C ASN A 215 -28.22 16.40 -7.39
N ILE A 216 -27.14 15.92 -8.02
CA ILE A 216 -25.78 16.31 -7.63
C ILE A 216 -25.53 17.76 -8.05
N THR A 217 -24.96 18.58 -7.16
CA THR A 217 -24.62 19.96 -7.52
C THR A 217 -23.53 19.99 -8.58
N PRO A 218 -23.52 21.00 -9.50
CA PRO A 218 -22.50 21.08 -10.54
C PRO A 218 -21.05 21.01 -10.00
N ASN A 219 -20.76 21.71 -8.89
CA ASN A 219 -19.43 21.70 -8.28
C ASN A 219 -19.03 20.30 -7.79
N SER A 220 -19.96 19.57 -7.13
CA SER A 220 -19.69 18.20 -6.69
C SER A 220 -19.53 17.26 -7.88
N ALA A 221 -20.30 17.46 -8.95
CA ALA A 221 -20.16 16.68 -10.18
C ALA A 221 -18.82 16.92 -10.87
N TYR A 222 -18.39 18.17 -11.00
CA TYR A 222 -17.05 18.51 -11.54
C TYR A 222 -15.94 17.86 -10.73
N GLN A 223 -16.01 17.91 -9.40
CA GLN A 223 -15.01 17.28 -8.54
C GLN A 223 -14.97 15.76 -8.74
N GLN A 224 -16.12 15.09 -8.71
CA GLN A 224 -16.20 13.63 -8.91
C GLN A 224 -15.68 13.21 -10.30
N ILE A 225 -15.98 13.98 -11.34
CA ILE A 225 -15.49 13.72 -12.69
C ILE A 225 -13.98 13.93 -12.77
N ALA A 226 -13.46 14.99 -12.15
CA ALA A 226 -12.01 15.27 -12.12
C ALA A 226 -11.26 14.16 -11.40
N ASP A 227 -11.75 13.73 -10.21
CA ASP A 227 -11.16 12.65 -9.43
C ASP A 227 -11.21 11.30 -10.18
N GLY A 228 -12.34 11.01 -10.84
CA GLY A 228 -12.51 9.82 -11.66
C GLY A 228 -11.56 9.80 -12.87
N LEU A 229 -11.43 10.94 -13.57
CA LEU A 229 -10.50 11.10 -14.69
C LEU A 229 -9.04 10.93 -14.24
N LEU A 230 -8.68 11.60 -13.14
CA LEU A 230 -7.33 11.53 -12.58
C LEU A 230 -6.98 10.07 -12.23
N ASN A 231 -7.88 9.39 -11.54
CA ASN A 231 -7.68 7.98 -11.16
C ASN A 231 -7.53 7.07 -12.39
N ASN A 232 -8.42 7.21 -13.39
CA ASN A 232 -8.35 6.40 -14.61
C ASN A 232 -7.06 6.64 -15.42
N LYS A 233 -6.66 7.91 -15.56
CA LYS A 233 -5.40 8.27 -16.22
C LYS A 233 -4.19 7.75 -15.44
N ALA A 234 -4.21 7.85 -14.11
CA ALA A 234 -3.14 7.37 -13.25
C ALA A 234 -2.97 5.86 -13.34
N ILE A 235 -4.06 5.09 -13.30
CA ILE A 235 -4.04 3.63 -13.47
C ILE A 235 -3.47 3.26 -14.84
N LYS A 236 -3.92 3.93 -15.90
CA LYS A 236 -3.42 3.67 -17.26
C LYS A 236 -1.93 3.96 -17.35
N GLU A 237 -1.50 5.14 -16.93
CA GLU A 237 -0.10 5.54 -16.98
C GLU A 237 0.80 4.61 -16.17
N ARG A 238 0.36 4.22 -14.95
CA ARG A 238 1.07 3.23 -14.14
C ARG A 238 1.27 1.91 -14.87
N ASN A 239 0.24 1.41 -15.56
CA ASN A 239 0.33 0.19 -16.34
C ASN A 239 1.26 0.36 -17.55
N ASP A 240 1.21 1.50 -18.23
CA ASP A 240 2.08 1.80 -19.38
C ASP A 240 3.56 1.86 -18.94
N ILE A 241 3.85 2.46 -17.79
CA ILE A 241 5.20 2.49 -17.19
C ILE A 241 5.67 1.06 -16.87
N ILE A 242 4.83 0.25 -16.21
CA ILE A 242 5.15 -1.13 -15.85
C ILE A 242 5.43 -1.97 -17.11
N ASN A 243 4.59 -1.85 -18.13
CA ASN A 243 4.77 -2.56 -19.40
C ASN A 243 6.07 -2.16 -20.09
N LYS A 244 6.39 -0.86 -20.14
CA LYS A 244 7.65 -0.36 -20.70
C LYS A 244 8.86 -0.93 -19.97
N ILE A 245 8.84 -0.96 -18.64
CA ILE A 245 9.92 -1.56 -17.84
C ILE A 245 10.01 -3.07 -18.11
N SER A 246 8.86 -3.76 -18.17
CA SER A 246 8.79 -5.20 -18.46
C SER A 246 9.42 -5.54 -19.81
N GLU A 247 9.11 -4.76 -20.85
CA GLU A 247 9.69 -4.90 -22.20
C GLU A 247 11.20 -4.60 -22.18
N GLU A 248 11.61 -3.53 -21.50
CA GLU A 248 13.02 -3.12 -21.41
C GLU A 248 13.90 -4.21 -20.75
N TYR A 249 13.38 -4.90 -19.76
CA TYR A 249 14.05 -6.00 -19.07
C TYR A 249 13.76 -7.38 -19.69
N LYS A 250 12.92 -7.44 -20.73
CA LYS A 250 12.54 -8.68 -21.44
C LYS A 250 11.94 -9.74 -20.51
N ILE A 251 11.06 -9.31 -19.62
CA ILE A 251 10.50 -10.18 -18.58
C ILE A 251 9.85 -11.45 -19.17
N ASP A 252 9.08 -11.34 -20.26
CA ASP A 252 8.42 -12.48 -20.88
C ASP A 252 9.43 -13.52 -21.45
N GLU A 253 10.63 -13.08 -21.88
CA GLU A 253 11.69 -14.01 -22.32
C GLU A 253 12.26 -14.76 -21.09
N ILE A 254 12.49 -14.05 -19.98
CA ILE A 254 12.99 -14.65 -18.74
C ILE A 254 11.98 -15.64 -18.16
N VAL A 255 10.69 -15.29 -18.10
CA VAL A 255 9.62 -16.18 -17.63
C VAL A 255 9.60 -17.50 -18.41
N LYS A 256 9.71 -17.44 -19.76
CA LYS A 256 9.76 -18.65 -20.58
C LYS A 256 10.92 -19.57 -20.25
N GLU A 257 12.09 -19.02 -19.85
CA GLU A 257 13.23 -19.83 -19.43
C GLU A 257 12.93 -20.61 -18.13
N TYR A 258 12.18 -20.01 -17.18
CA TYR A 258 11.78 -20.70 -15.95
C TYR A 258 10.76 -21.80 -16.21
N VAL A 259 9.71 -21.52 -17.00
CA VAL A 259 8.66 -22.49 -17.33
C VAL A 259 9.17 -23.66 -18.19
N ALA A 260 10.20 -23.43 -19.02
CA ALA A 260 10.78 -24.50 -19.85
C ALA A 260 11.80 -25.38 -19.09
N ALA A 261 12.18 -25.00 -17.87
CA ALA A 261 13.13 -25.74 -17.03
C ALA A 261 12.45 -26.69 -16.03
N GLU A 262 11.10 -26.61 -15.91
CA GLU A 262 10.24 -27.56 -15.20
C GLU A 262 9.83 -28.72 -16.13
#